data_24849296089a5d2949f165c24b9f02e1
#
_entry.id   24849296089a5d2949f165c24b9f02e1
#
_cell.length_a   1.000
_cell.length_b   1.000
_cell.length_c   1.000
_cell.angle_alpha   90.00
_cell.angle_beta   90.00
_cell.angle_gamma   90.00
#
_symmetry.space_group_name_H-M   'P 1'
#
loop_
_entity.id
_entity.type
_entity.pdbx_description
1 polymer ?
#
loop_
_entity_poly.entity_id
_entity_poly.type
_entity_poly.pdbx_seq_one_letter_code
_entity_poly.pdbx_strand_id
1 'polypeptide(L)'
;MRKTLMAGLAAALCIGLAGSASAQQADSRLYRVTKAGVLRMCMWPLYYSISMRDPKTGELVGIDADLSKELARDMGVKLEVVETSFGTFIADLQANKCEIGMFGVGATMKRAQAVEFSHPYLVTNVYAVLRDGGPIKDWADIDKKGVNVAVTLGSYIEPFMRGYLKNATLTPVAPPATSQAELMSRRADIIMTDFPSALRMTKEFEGTKFLLPPEKLAVTPYAYVVPQGDQVWLNYVNLWVDTIKLDGRLAAAAARHGLGPIVAQ
;
A
#
# COMPACT_ATOMS: atom_id res chain seq x y z
N MET A 1 22.66 53.59 35.36
CA MET A 1 22.98 52.16 35.38
C MET A 1 21.75 51.26 35.14
N ARG A 2 20.98 51.50 34.01
CA ARG A 2 19.76 50.68 33.72
C ARG A 2 19.59 50.28 32.23
N LYS A 3 20.63 50.46 31.39
CA LYS A 3 20.56 50.18 29.93
C LYS A 3 21.39 48.99 29.45
N THR A 4 22.15 48.31 30.32
CA THR A 4 23.04 47.22 29.96
C THR A 4 22.50 45.82 30.26
N LEU A 5 21.34 45.68 30.94
CA LEU A 5 20.76 44.35 31.25
C LEU A 5 19.80 43.78 30.20
N MET A 6 19.35 44.56 29.21
CA MET A 6 18.40 44.03 28.19
C MET A 6 19.06 43.40 26.94
N ALA A 7 20.35 43.61 26.73
CA ALA A 7 21.06 43.07 25.56
C ALA A 7 21.46 41.55 25.76
N GLY A 8 21.55 41.10 26.98
CA GLY A 8 21.95 39.71 27.27
C GLY A 8 20.85 38.67 27.10
N LEU A 9 19.57 39.05 27.22
CA LEU A 9 18.46 38.05 27.16
C LEU A 9 18.04 37.71 25.73
N ALA A 10 18.26 38.57 24.75
CA ALA A 10 17.91 38.32 23.34
C ALA A 10 18.88 37.37 22.64
N ALA A 11 20.16 37.33 23.04
CA ALA A 11 21.17 36.45 22.44
C ALA A 11 21.05 35.00 22.92
N ALA A 12 20.53 34.74 24.13
CA ALA A 12 20.36 33.41 24.68
C ALA A 12 19.15 32.68 24.02
N LEU A 13 18.14 33.39 23.50
CA LEU A 13 16.96 32.78 22.88
C LEU A 13 17.20 32.27 21.45
N CYS A 14 18.20 32.81 20.73
CA CYS A 14 18.53 32.39 19.37
C CYS A 14 19.36 31.09 19.31
N ILE A 15 20.10 30.74 20.37
CA ILE A 15 20.96 29.55 20.40
C ILE A 15 20.13 28.27 20.63
N GLY A 16 18.97 28.37 21.29
CA GLY A 16 18.11 27.20 21.57
C GLY A 16 17.35 26.69 20.35
N LEU A 17 17.10 27.50 19.32
CA LEU A 17 16.34 27.14 18.13
C LEU A 17 17.17 26.40 17.07
N ALA A 18 18.47 26.66 17.01
CA ALA A 18 19.36 25.98 16.05
C ALA A 18 19.65 24.50 16.41
N GLY A 19 19.61 24.16 17.72
CA GLY A 19 19.85 22.80 18.19
C GLY A 19 18.72 21.80 17.84
N SER A 20 17.47 22.28 17.76
CA SER A 20 16.31 21.43 17.52
C SER A 20 16.22 20.95 16.05
N ALA A 21 16.58 21.78 15.10
CA ALA A 21 16.56 21.43 13.66
C ALA A 21 17.65 20.40 13.32
N SER A 22 18.84 20.53 13.90
CA SER A 22 19.94 19.58 13.68
C SER A 22 19.69 18.21 14.31
N ALA A 23 19.01 18.15 15.47
CA ALA A 23 18.67 16.90 16.15
C ALA A 23 17.61 16.12 15.36
N GLN A 24 16.60 16.79 14.80
CA GLN A 24 15.55 16.16 14.01
C GLN A 24 16.09 15.61 12.68
N GLN A 25 17.07 16.28 12.06
CA GLN A 25 17.71 15.80 10.84
C GLN A 25 18.55 14.54 11.10
N ALA A 26 19.30 14.49 12.23
CA ALA A 26 20.15 13.35 12.57
C ALA A 26 19.35 12.07 12.90
N ASP A 27 18.08 12.18 13.30
CA ASP A 27 17.23 11.04 13.69
C ASP A 27 16.34 10.54 12.52
N SER A 28 16.36 11.17 11.35
CA SER A 28 15.58 10.71 10.21
C SER A 28 15.98 9.31 9.76
N ARG A 29 14.96 8.53 9.34
CA ARG A 29 15.15 7.20 8.71
C ARG A 29 16.08 7.22 7.52
N LEU A 30 16.08 8.27 6.72
CA LEU A 30 17.00 8.42 5.61
C LEU A 30 18.46 8.24 6.06
N TYR A 31 18.87 8.94 7.13
CA TYR A 31 20.24 8.86 7.64
C TYR A 31 20.53 7.53 8.36
N ARG A 32 19.52 7.00 9.07
CA ARG A 32 19.67 5.69 9.73
C ARG A 32 19.86 4.57 8.71
N VAL A 33 19.05 4.55 7.66
CA VAL A 33 19.12 3.57 6.57
C VAL A 33 20.45 3.64 5.82
N THR A 34 20.85 4.85 5.42
CA THR A 34 22.13 5.04 4.70
C THR A 34 23.32 4.69 5.56
N LYS A 35 23.31 5.03 6.84
CA LYS A 35 24.37 4.66 7.80
C LYS A 35 24.42 3.15 8.08
N ALA A 36 23.27 2.49 8.19
CA ALA A 36 23.19 1.05 8.43
C ALA A 36 23.50 0.24 7.16
N GLY A 37 23.37 0.85 5.98
CA GLY A 37 23.52 0.17 4.68
C GLY A 37 22.40 -0.84 4.38
N VAL A 38 21.23 -0.73 5.06
CA VAL A 38 20.10 -1.66 4.92
C VAL A 38 18.79 -0.89 4.98
N LEU A 39 17.91 -1.13 4.01
CA LEU A 39 16.53 -0.69 3.98
C LEU A 39 15.62 -1.89 4.31
N ARG A 40 14.96 -1.84 5.48
CA ARG A 40 13.94 -2.83 5.84
C ARG A 40 12.60 -2.35 5.30
N MET A 41 11.96 -3.18 4.52
CA MET A 41 10.74 -2.86 3.80
C MET A 41 9.62 -3.81 4.18
N CYS A 42 8.52 -3.29 4.66
CA CYS A 42 7.30 -4.03 4.90
C CYS A 42 6.61 -4.36 3.57
N MET A 43 6.30 -5.64 3.35
CA MET A 43 5.68 -6.14 2.13
C MET A 43 4.69 -7.27 2.43
N TRP A 44 3.52 -7.27 1.78
CA TRP A 44 2.55 -8.36 1.92
C TRP A 44 2.73 -9.39 0.80
N PRO A 45 3.16 -10.63 1.11
CA PRO A 45 3.60 -11.60 0.10
C PRO A 45 2.47 -12.35 -0.60
N LEU A 46 1.21 -11.95 -0.43
CA LEU A 46 0.04 -12.59 -1.04
C LEU A 46 -0.69 -11.69 -2.06
N TYR A 47 -0.05 -10.60 -2.52
CA TYR A 47 -0.71 -9.61 -3.35
C TYR A 47 -0.32 -9.75 -4.82
N TYR A 48 -1.23 -10.31 -5.60
CA TYR A 48 -1.04 -10.54 -7.04
C TYR A 48 -0.63 -9.28 -7.80
N SER A 49 0.32 -9.41 -8.72
CA SER A 49 0.91 -8.35 -9.54
C SER A 49 1.60 -7.23 -8.76
N ILE A 50 1.45 -7.15 -7.45
CA ILE A 50 2.04 -6.11 -6.58
C ILE A 50 3.26 -6.66 -5.85
N SER A 51 3.09 -7.68 -5.01
CA SER A 51 4.15 -8.20 -4.13
C SER A 51 3.88 -9.66 -3.73
N MET A 52 3.65 -10.51 -4.71
CA MET A 52 3.36 -11.92 -4.46
C MET A 52 4.62 -12.75 -4.30
N ARG A 53 4.65 -13.65 -3.33
CA ARG A 53 5.66 -14.70 -3.26
C ARG A 53 5.33 -15.79 -4.26
N ASP A 54 6.20 -16.01 -5.22
CA ASP A 54 6.06 -17.09 -6.20
C ASP A 54 6.18 -18.44 -5.47
N PRO A 55 5.18 -19.31 -5.54
CA PRO A 55 5.19 -20.59 -4.81
C PRO A 55 6.23 -21.58 -5.36
N LYS A 56 6.74 -21.37 -6.57
CA LYS A 56 7.74 -22.25 -7.19
C LYS A 56 9.17 -21.87 -6.84
N THR A 57 9.45 -20.56 -6.84
CA THR A 57 10.80 -20.04 -6.62
C THR A 57 11.02 -19.50 -5.21
N GLY A 58 9.95 -19.16 -4.49
CA GLY A 58 10.00 -18.47 -3.20
C GLY A 58 10.35 -16.99 -3.30
N GLU A 59 10.57 -16.45 -4.50
CA GLU A 59 10.91 -15.05 -4.72
C GLU A 59 9.67 -14.16 -4.67
N LEU A 60 9.87 -12.90 -4.27
CA LEU A 60 8.84 -11.87 -4.41
C LEU A 60 8.83 -11.33 -5.84
N VAL A 61 7.64 -11.35 -6.44
CA VAL A 61 7.38 -10.87 -7.80
C VAL A 61 6.23 -9.86 -7.78
N GLY A 62 6.26 -8.91 -8.71
CA GLY A 62 5.26 -7.86 -8.82
C GLY A 62 5.90 -6.47 -8.90
N ILE A 63 5.06 -5.47 -9.16
CA ILE A 63 5.54 -4.10 -9.38
C ILE A 63 6.31 -3.56 -8.16
N ASP A 64 5.81 -3.78 -6.95
CA ASP A 64 6.45 -3.28 -5.73
C ASP A 64 7.67 -4.11 -5.34
N ALA A 65 7.69 -5.40 -5.68
CA ALA A 65 8.90 -6.22 -5.56
C ALA A 65 10.03 -5.72 -6.47
N ASP A 66 9.71 -5.29 -7.70
CA ASP A 66 10.69 -4.72 -8.62
C ASP A 66 11.14 -3.33 -8.14
N LEU A 67 10.19 -2.43 -7.88
CA LEU A 67 10.48 -1.04 -7.49
C LEU A 67 11.19 -0.95 -6.13
N SER A 68 10.97 -1.90 -5.23
CA SER A 68 11.69 -1.96 -3.96
C SER A 68 13.19 -2.20 -4.13
N LYS A 69 13.55 -3.09 -5.06
CA LYS A 69 14.95 -3.36 -5.41
C LYS A 69 15.60 -2.11 -6.04
N GLU A 70 14.81 -1.34 -6.81
CA GLU A 70 15.30 -0.10 -7.41
C GLU A 70 15.51 1.00 -6.38
N LEU A 71 14.58 1.17 -5.42
CA LEU A 71 14.76 2.13 -4.33
C LEU A 71 16.02 1.82 -3.52
N ALA A 72 16.23 0.56 -3.14
CA ALA A 72 17.43 0.16 -2.40
C ALA A 72 18.72 0.40 -3.20
N ARG A 73 18.69 0.12 -4.51
CA ARG A 73 19.81 0.39 -5.43
C ARG A 73 20.11 1.90 -5.51
N ASP A 74 19.07 2.74 -5.67
CA ASP A 74 19.23 4.19 -5.77
C ASP A 74 19.74 4.80 -4.46
N MET A 75 19.43 4.17 -3.33
CA MET A 75 19.98 4.53 -2.00
C MET A 75 21.38 3.97 -1.76
N GLY A 76 21.88 3.04 -2.57
CA GLY A 76 23.15 2.36 -2.35
C GLY A 76 23.16 1.43 -1.14
N VAL A 77 22.02 0.83 -0.78
CA VAL A 77 21.85 -0.02 0.42
C VAL A 77 21.32 -1.41 0.04
N LYS A 78 21.40 -2.36 0.98
CA LYS A 78 20.78 -3.67 0.84
C LYS A 78 19.29 -3.58 1.14
N LEU A 79 18.49 -4.36 0.43
CA LEU A 79 17.06 -4.54 0.72
C LEU A 79 16.87 -5.72 1.68
N GLU A 80 16.11 -5.51 2.73
CA GLU A 80 15.60 -6.55 3.63
C GLU A 80 14.07 -6.47 3.64
N VAL A 81 13.40 -7.59 3.34
CA VAL A 81 11.94 -7.65 3.31
C VAL A 81 11.41 -8.15 4.65
N VAL A 82 10.51 -7.38 5.24
CA VAL A 82 9.76 -7.73 6.44
C VAL A 82 8.33 -8.04 6.03
N GLU A 83 7.89 -9.28 6.23
CA GLU A 83 6.54 -9.66 5.88
C GLU A 83 5.51 -9.01 6.81
N THR A 84 4.44 -8.49 6.23
CA THR A 84 3.33 -7.83 6.93
C THR A 84 1.99 -8.18 6.28
N SER A 85 0.91 -7.53 6.72
CA SER A 85 -0.42 -7.62 6.13
C SER A 85 -1.14 -6.28 6.21
N PHE A 86 -2.28 -6.15 5.52
CA PHE A 86 -3.12 -4.95 5.66
C PHE A 86 -3.66 -4.74 7.08
N GLY A 87 -3.73 -5.79 7.90
CA GLY A 87 -4.16 -5.70 9.29
C GLY A 87 -3.06 -5.27 10.26
N THR A 88 -1.77 -5.43 9.89
CA THR A 88 -0.65 -5.27 10.83
C THR A 88 0.36 -4.19 10.46
N PHE A 89 0.42 -3.78 9.18
CA PHE A 89 1.49 -2.91 8.69
C PHE A 89 1.65 -1.58 9.44
N ILE A 90 0.55 -0.98 9.92
CA ILE A 90 0.61 0.26 10.70
C ILE A 90 1.38 0.03 12.01
N ALA A 91 1.04 -1.04 12.72
CA ALA A 91 1.74 -1.41 13.95
C ALA A 91 3.21 -1.78 13.69
N ASP A 92 3.51 -2.46 12.58
CA ASP A 92 4.87 -2.84 12.21
C ASP A 92 5.74 -1.60 11.88
N LEU A 93 5.19 -0.61 11.18
CA LEU A 93 5.85 0.67 10.93
C LEU A 93 6.08 1.46 12.21
N GLN A 94 5.06 1.56 13.10
CA GLN A 94 5.16 2.25 14.38
C GLN A 94 6.16 1.58 15.34
N ALA A 95 6.26 0.25 15.27
CA ALA A 95 7.25 -0.53 16.03
C ALA A 95 8.66 -0.49 15.41
N ASN A 96 8.89 0.29 14.35
CA ASN A 96 10.15 0.38 13.62
C ASN A 96 10.68 -0.99 13.13
N LYS A 97 9.80 -1.92 12.78
CA LYS A 97 10.20 -3.18 12.13
C LYS A 97 10.65 -2.95 10.69
N CYS A 98 10.09 -1.95 10.03
CA CYS A 98 10.48 -1.50 8.70
C CYS A 98 10.44 0.02 8.60
N GLU A 99 11.14 0.58 7.62
CA GLU A 99 11.22 2.02 7.38
C GLU A 99 10.13 2.52 6.43
N ILE A 100 9.64 1.63 5.57
CA ILE A 100 8.65 1.92 4.52
C ILE A 100 7.81 0.67 4.22
N GLY A 101 6.54 0.85 3.86
CA GLY A 101 5.70 -0.21 3.29
C GLY A 101 5.49 -0.01 1.80
N MET A 102 5.81 -1.04 0.99
CA MET A 102 5.65 -1.04 -0.46
C MET A 102 4.89 -2.31 -0.88
N PHE A 103 3.56 -2.24 -0.90
CA PHE A 103 2.68 -3.38 -1.28
C PHE A 103 1.27 -2.92 -1.66
N GLY A 104 1.14 -1.89 -2.52
CA GLY A 104 -0.16 -1.42 -3.00
C GLY A 104 -1.05 -0.87 -1.90
N VAL A 105 -0.49 -0.08 -0.98
CA VAL A 105 -1.25 0.44 0.16
C VAL A 105 -2.19 1.55 -0.29
N GLY A 106 -3.49 1.32 -0.19
CA GLY A 106 -4.50 2.34 -0.44
C GLY A 106 -4.37 3.51 0.54
N ALA A 107 -4.14 4.71 0.03
CA ALA A 107 -4.06 5.94 0.81
C ALA A 107 -5.48 6.40 1.17
N THR A 108 -5.86 6.21 2.42
CA THR A 108 -7.17 6.62 2.94
C THR A 108 -7.01 7.61 4.09
N MET A 109 -8.00 8.51 4.26
CA MET A 109 -8.00 9.48 5.37
C MET A 109 -7.88 8.82 6.73
N LYS A 110 -8.50 7.63 6.91
CA LYS A 110 -8.41 6.88 8.17
C LYS A 110 -6.98 6.42 8.45
N ARG A 111 -6.28 5.87 7.45
CA ARG A 111 -4.89 5.42 7.59
C ARG A 111 -3.93 6.59 7.78
N ALA A 112 -4.19 7.72 7.12
CA ALA A 112 -3.40 8.94 7.24
C ALA A 112 -3.41 9.57 8.65
N GLN A 113 -4.33 9.14 9.53
CA GLN A 113 -4.29 9.51 10.95
C GLN A 113 -3.17 8.81 11.73
N ALA A 114 -2.59 7.73 11.20
CA ALA A 114 -1.60 6.90 11.90
C ALA A 114 -0.27 6.75 11.16
N VAL A 115 -0.24 7.05 9.86
CA VAL A 115 0.92 6.94 8.96
C VAL A 115 0.91 8.07 7.96
N GLU A 116 2.01 8.28 7.25
CA GLU A 116 2.12 9.20 6.12
C GLU A 116 2.24 8.44 4.81
N PHE A 117 1.80 9.06 3.73
CA PHE A 117 1.81 8.48 2.39
C PHE A 117 2.66 9.32 1.44
N SER A 118 3.40 8.65 0.57
CA SER A 118 4.09 9.27 -0.55
C SER A 118 3.09 9.84 -1.58
N HIS A 119 3.61 10.51 -2.58
CA HIS A 119 2.86 10.74 -3.82
C HIS A 119 2.35 9.41 -4.37
N PRO A 120 1.13 9.36 -4.95
CA PRO A 120 0.56 8.11 -5.47
C PRO A 120 1.32 7.66 -6.72
N TYR A 121 1.50 6.35 -6.86
CA TYR A 121 2.11 5.74 -8.05
C TYR A 121 1.09 4.95 -8.91
N LEU A 122 0.02 4.46 -8.31
CA LEU A 122 -1.12 3.81 -8.98
C LEU A 122 -2.44 4.39 -8.46
N VAL A 123 -3.53 4.23 -9.25
CA VAL A 123 -4.90 4.55 -8.83
C VAL A 123 -5.82 3.42 -9.26
N THR A 124 -6.60 2.90 -8.35
CA THR A 124 -7.50 1.77 -8.62
C THR A 124 -8.93 2.03 -8.14
N ASN A 125 -9.84 1.13 -8.48
CA ASN A 125 -11.22 1.09 -8.03
C ASN A 125 -11.52 -0.25 -7.36
N VAL A 126 -12.75 -0.43 -6.89
CA VAL A 126 -13.26 -1.73 -6.47
C VAL A 126 -13.84 -2.46 -7.68
N TYR A 127 -13.48 -3.74 -7.79
CA TYR A 127 -13.93 -4.69 -8.80
C TYR A 127 -14.47 -5.95 -8.11
N ALA A 128 -15.33 -6.67 -8.82
CA ALA A 128 -15.84 -7.95 -8.34
C ALA A 128 -15.31 -9.10 -9.19
N VAL A 129 -14.86 -10.19 -8.56
CA VAL A 129 -14.50 -11.42 -9.25
C VAL A 129 -15.39 -12.56 -8.77
N LEU A 130 -15.94 -13.30 -9.71
CA LEU A 130 -16.88 -14.38 -9.48
C LEU A 130 -16.55 -15.60 -10.37
N ARG A 131 -17.13 -16.75 -10.02
CA ARG A 131 -17.07 -17.95 -10.90
C ARG A 131 -18.07 -17.81 -12.02
N ASP A 132 -17.67 -18.25 -13.19
CA ASP A 132 -18.56 -18.34 -14.34
C ASP A 132 -19.68 -19.36 -14.07
N GLY A 133 -20.86 -19.11 -14.63
CA GLY A 133 -22.03 -19.96 -14.41
C GLY A 133 -22.67 -19.88 -13.02
N GLY A 134 -22.13 -19.06 -12.12
CA GLY A 134 -22.69 -18.84 -10.78
C GLY A 134 -24.01 -18.05 -10.78
N PRO A 135 -24.61 -17.81 -9.58
CA PRO A 135 -25.90 -17.12 -9.46
C PRO A 135 -25.80 -15.60 -9.73
N ILE A 136 -24.61 -15.03 -9.60
CA ILE A 136 -24.36 -13.59 -9.80
C ILE A 136 -24.07 -13.35 -11.29
N LYS A 137 -24.86 -12.50 -11.92
CA LYS A 137 -24.75 -12.18 -13.35
C LYS A 137 -24.26 -10.76 -13.58
N ASP A 138 -24.69 -9.84 -12.76
CA ASP A 138 -24.35 -8.43 -12.84
C ASP A 138 -24.08 -7.82 -11.45
N TRP A 139 -23.76 -6.53 -11.43
CA TRP A 139 -23.41 -5.81 -10.20
C TRP A 139 -24.60 -5.73 -9.21
N ALA A 140 -25.84 -5.65 -9.68
CA ALA A 140 -27.03 -5.56 -8.84
C ALA A 140 -27.32 -6.84 -8.07
N ASP A 141 -26.76 -7.98 -8.51
CA ASP A 141 -26.90 -9.26 -7.80
C ASP A 141 -26.03 -9.36 -6.54
N ILE A 142 -25.01 -8.52 -6.39
CA ILE A 142 -24.02 -8.62 -5.32
C ILE A 142 -24.63 -8.44 -3.94
N ASP A 143 -25.56 -7.49 -3.78
CA ASP A 143 -26.20 -7.20 -2.50
C ASP A 143 -27.55 -7.91 -2.33
N LYS A 144 -27.66 -9.16 -2.74
CA LYS A 144 -28.85 -9.97 -2.50
C LYS A 144 -28.71 -10.82 -1.23
N LYS A 145 -29.84 -11.06 -0.57
CA LYS A 145 -29.88 -11.97 0.61
C LYS A 145 -29.39 -13.36 0.24
N GLY A 146 -28.48 -13.92 1.05
CA GLY A 146 -27.88 -15.22 0.85
C GLY A 146 -26.60 -15.20 0.02
N VAL A 147 -26.22 -14.06 -0.58
CA VAL A 147 -24.90 -13.90 -1.23
C VAL A 147 -23.81 -13.71 -0.18
N ASN A 148 -22.72 -14.48 -0.31
CA ASN A 148 -21.54 -14.36 0.54
C ASN A 148 -20.41 -13.64 -0.23
N VAL A 149 -20.07 -12.43 0.23
CA VAL A 149 -19.08 -11.53 -0.38
C VAL A 149 -17.79 -11.59 0.42
N ALA A 150 -16.73 -12.13 -0.13
CA ALA A 150 -15.42 -12.14 0.53
C ALA A 150 -14.60 -10.88 0.19
N VAL A 151 -13.85 -10.39 1.18
CA VAL A 151 -12.85 -9.32 1.04
C VAL A 151 -11.60 -9.66 1.85
N THR A 152 -10.47 -9.09 1.48
CA THR A 152 -9.26 -9.21 2.32
C THR A 152 -9.40 -8.36 3.57
N LEU A 153 -9.22 -8.97 4.74
CA LEU A 153 -9.27 -8.31 6.04
C LEU A 153 -8.26 -7.16 6.11
N GLY A 154 -8.69 -6.02 6.62
CA GLY A 154 -7.87 -4.82 6.77
C GLY A 154 -7.57 -4.07 5.47
N SER A 155 -8.01 -4.58 4.29
CA SER A 155 -7.93 -3.82 3.04
C SER A 155 -8.80 -2.55 3.10
N TYR A 156 -8.56 -1.59 2.19
CA TYR A 156 -9.43 -0.42 2.08
C TYR A 156 -10.84 -0.76 1.57
N ILE A 157 -10.98 -1.91 0.91
CA ILE A 157 -12.25 -2.40 0.35
C ILE A 157 -13.19 -2.89 1.45
N GLU A 158 -12.65 -3.48 2.52
CA GLU A 158 -13.47 -4.01 3.62
C GLU A 158 -14.40 -2.95 4.23
N PRO A 159 -13.92 -1.79 4.72
CA PRO A 159 -14.81 -0.77 5.28
C PRO A 159 -15.76 -0.17 4.24
N PHE A 160 -15.35 -0.06 2.98
CA PHE A 160 -16.22 0.37 1.90
C PHE A 160 -17.38 -0.61 1.72
N MET A 161 -17.10 -1.91 1.57
CA MET A 161 -18.14 -2.93 1.38
C MET A 161 -19.04 -3.09 2.60
N ARG A 162 -18.51 -2.92 3.80
CA ARG A 162 -19.31 -2.90 5.03
C ARG A 162 -20.35 -1.79 5.05
N GLY A 163 -20.06 -0.65 4.45
CA GLY A 163 -21.01 0.45 4.26
C GLY A 163 -21.94 0.27 3.05
N TYR A 164 -21.46 -0.39 2.01
CA TYR A 164 -22.16 -0.58 0.74
C TYR A 164 -23.25 -1.66 0.82
N LEU A 165 -22.92 -2.85 1.36
CA LEU A 165 -23.83 -3.99 1.45
C LEU A 165 -24.90 -3.75 2.52
N LYS A 166 -26.15 -4.14 2.20
CA LYS A 166 -27.32 -4.06 3.09
C LYS A 166 -27.93 -5.44 3.35
N ASN A 167 -27.86 -6.35 2.38
CA ASN A 167 -28.56 -7.62 2.37
C ASN A 167 -27.61 -8.83 2.32
N ALA A 168 -26.49 -8.70 1.60
CA ALA A 168 -25.49 -9.75 1.47
C ALA A 168 -24.62 -9.88 2.73
N THR A 169 -24.03 -11.06 2.93
CA THR A 169 -23.08 -11.30 4.02
C THR A 169 -21.69 -10.91 3.58
N LEU A 170 -21.02 -10.03 4.35
CA LEU A 170 -19.60 -9.71 4.15
C LEU A 170 -18.72 -10.61 4.99
N THR A 171 -17.77 -11.28 4.36
CA THR A 171 -16.78 -12.17 4.99
C THR A 171 -15.37 -11.62 4.80
N PRO A 172 -14.81 -10.91 5.79
CA PRO A 172 -13.40 -10.53 5.80
C PRO A 172 -12.51 -11.76 5.99
N VAL A 173 -11.52 -11.93 5.12
CA VAL A 173 -10.63 -13.09 5.10
C VAL A 173 -9.23 -12.70 5.57
N ALA A 174 -8.78 -13.34 6.67
CA ALA A 174 -7.47 -13.09 7.27
C ALA A 174 -6.41 -14.07 6.74
N PRO A 175 -5.13 -13.64 6.59
CA PRO A 175 -4.03 -14.57 6.32
C PRO A 175 -3.94 -15.66 7.40
N PRO A 176 -3.50 -16.89 7.04
CA PRO A 176 -2.99 -17.31 5.73
C PRO A 176 -4.05 -17.63 4.68
N ALA A 177 -5.35 -17.61 5.03
CA ALA A 177 -6.43 -17.74 4.05
C ALA A 177 -6.46 -16.55 3.08
N THR A 178 -7.00 -16.77 1.89
CA THR A 178 -7.16 -15.73 0.87
C THR A 178 -8.59 -15.68 0.36
N SER A 179 -9.06 -14.50 -0.01
CA SER A 179 -10.40 -14.35 -0.63
C SER A 179 -10.52 -15.19 -1.90
N GLN A 180 -9.41 -15.40 -2.61
CA GLN A 180 -9.33 -16.24 -3.79
C GLN A 180 -9.64 -17.72 -3.45
N ALA A 181 -9.03 -18.23 -2.37
CA ALA A 181 -9.31 -19.60 -1.90
C ALA A 181 -10.77 -19.77 -1.45
N GLU A 182 -11.36 -18.75 -0.83
CA GLU A 182 -12.79 -18.75 -0.47
C GLU A 182 -13.68 -18.83 -1.69
N LEU A 183 -13.39 -18.07 -2.75
CA LEU A 183 -14.12 -18.14 -4.01
C LEU A 183 -13.99 -19.50 -4.69
N MET A 184 -12.77 -20.02 -4.82
CA MET A 184 -12.50 -21.28 -5.53
C MET A 184 -13.09 -22.48 -4.79
N SER A 185 -13.10 -22.47 -3.47
CA SER A 185 -13.74 -23.53 -2.63
C SER A 185 -15.26 -23.38 -2.48
N ARG A 186 -15.87 -22.39 -3.12
CA ARG A 186 -17.31 -22.08 -3.05
C ARG A 186 -17.80 -21.66 -1.65
N ARG A 187 -16.91 -21.24 -0.76
CA ARG A 187 -17.31 -20.62 0.51
C ARG A 187 -17.71 -19.17 0.35
N ALA A 188 -17.24 -18.51 -0.72
CA ALA A 188 -17.76 -17.22 -1.17
C ALA A 188 -18.35 -17.34 -2.58
N ASP A 189 -19.39 -16.54 -2.84
CA ASP A 189 -20.01 -16.45 -4.16
C ASP A 189 -19.27 -15.47 -5.05
N ILE A 190 -18.69 -14.44 -4.44
CA ILE A 190 -17.97 -13.35 -5.09
C ILE A 190 -16.90 -12.80 -4.17
N ILE A 191 -15.84 -12.28 -4.74
CA ILE A 191 -14.85 -11.47 -4.03
C ILE A 191 -14.88 -10.04 -4.52
N MET A 192 -14.79 -9.10 -3.58
CA MET A 192 -14.57 -7.69 -3.89
C MET A 192 -13.08 -7.40 -3.73
N THR A 193 -12.47 -6.90 -4.80
CA THR A 193 -11.03 -6.74 -4.88
C THR A 193 -10.67 -5.52 -5.74
N ASP A 194 -9.42 -5.33 -6.01
CA ASP A 194 -8.87 -4.26 -6.84
C ASP A 194 -8.49 -4.75 -8.25
N PHE A 195 -8.03 -3.82 -9.09
CA PHE A 195 -7.65 -4.13 -10.47
C PHE A 195 -6.50 -5.16 -10.55
N PRO A 196 -5.38 -5.04 -9.82
CA PRO A 196 -4.30 -6.01 -9.87
C PRO A 196 -4.75 -7.44 -9.59
N SER A 197 -5.50 -7.62 -8.49
CA SER A 197 -6.00 -8.93 -8.08
C SER A 197 -7.05 -9.47 -9.04
N ALA A 198 -7.98 -8.63 -9.52
CA ALA A 198 -9.00 -9.03 -10.48
C ALA A 198 -8.37 -9.49 -11.80
N LEU A 199 -7.41 -8.72 -12.33
CA LEU A 199 -6.70 -9.04 -13.57
C LEU A 199 -5.96 -10.38 -13.46
N ARG A 200 -5.25 -10.58 -12.35
CA ARG A 200 -4.47 -11.80 -12.15
C ARG A 200 -5.37 -13.02 -11.97
N MET A 201 -6.43 -12.90 -11.18
CA MET A 201 -7.36 -14.01 -10.94
C MET A 201 -7.97 -14.53 -12.22
N THR A 202 -8.46 -13.65 -13.09
CA THR A 202 -9.09 -14.07 -14.34
C THR A 202 -8.11 -14.65 -15.36
N LYS A 203 -6.80 -14.41 -15.18
CA LYS A 203 -5.75 -15.04 -15.98
C LYS A 203 -5.32 -16.42 -15.45
N GLU A 204 -5.30 -16.61 -14.14
CA GLU A 204 -4.75 -17.81 -13.51
C GLU A 204 -5.81 -18.87 -13.17
N PHE A 205 -7.07 -18.46 -12.95
CA PHE A 205 -8.12 -19.37 -12.52
C PHE A 205 -9.20 -19.46 -13.61
N GLU A 206 -9.16 -20.54 -14.38
CA GLU A 206 -10.20 -20.84 -15.36
C GLU A 206 -11.59 -20.81 -14.72
N GLY A 207 -12.60 -20.40 -15.49
CA GLY A 207 -13.96 -20.29 -15.01
C GLY A 207 -14.20 -19.15 -14.02
N THR A 208 -13.29 -18.16 -13.95
CA THR A 208 -13.54 -16.90 -13.26
C THR A 208 -13.71 -15.77 -14.26
N LYS A 209 -14.52 -14.80 -13.89
CA LYS A 209 -14.67 -13.53 -14.61
C LYS A 209 -14.73 -12.38 -13.62
N PHE A 210 -14.40 -11.19 -14.09
CA PHE A 210 -14.59 -10.02 -13.25
C PHE A 210 -15.67 -9.09 -13.81
N LEU A 211 -16.41 -8.48 -12.88
CA LEU A 211 -17.42 -7.48 -13.19
C LEU A 211 -16.88 -6.08 -12.91
N LEU A 212 -17.12 -5.23 -13.88
CA LEU A 212 -16.92 -3.80 -13.70
C LEU A 212 -18.08 -3.21 -12.89
N PRO A 213 -17.81 -2.31 -11.94
CA PRO A 213 -18.86 -1.55 -11.33
C PRO A 213 -19.53 -0.64 -12.38
N PRO A 214 -20.84 -0.30 -12.22
CA PRO A 214 -21.55 0.57 -13.15
C PRO A 214 -20.96 1.99 -13.20
N GLU A 215 -20.28 2.37 -12.15
CA GLU A 215 -19.52 3.61 -12.02
C GLU A 215 -18.22 3.36 -11.23
N LYS A 216 -17.31 4.33 -11.21
CA LYS A 216 -16.08 4.20 -10.42
C LYS A 216 -16.42 4.22 -8.93
N LEU A 217 -16.18 3.10 -8.24
CA LEU A 217 -16.45 2.93 -6.82
C LEU A 217 -15.16 2.95 -6.02
N ALA A 218 -15.15 3.70 -4.90
CA ALA A 218 -14.02 3.79 -3.98
C ALA A 218 -12.67 3.99 -4.69
N VAL A 219 -12.61 4.94 -5.62
CA VAL A 219 -11.36 5.33 -6.28
C VAL A 219 -10.30 5.61 -5.23
N THR A 220 -9.23 4.83 -5.24
CA THR A 220 -8.22 4.87 -4.20
C THR A 220 -6.83 4.95 -4.81
N PRO A 221 -6.05 6.00 -4.47
CA PRO A 221 -4.64 6.05 -4.83
C PRO A 221 -3.85 5.02 -4.04
N TYR A 222 -2.88 4.37 -4.68
CA TYR A 222 -1.86 3.57 -4.03
C TYR A 222 -0.60 4.39 -3.87
N ALA A 223 -0.09 4.42 -2.64
CA ALA A 223 1.10 5.16 -2.27
C ALA A 223 1.97 4.34 -1.31
N TYR A 224 3.24 4.63 -1.27
CA TYR A 224 4.13 4.05 -0.29
C TYR A 224 3.85 4.67 1.07
N VAL A 225 3.95 3.87 2.11
CA VAL A 225 3.57 4.28 3.44
C VAL A 225 4.78 4.34 4.36
N VAL A 226 4.88 5.43 5.13
CA VAL A 226 5.97 5.66 6.07
C VAL A 226 5.41 6.06 7.44
N PRO A 227 6.17 5.85 8.54
CA PRO A 227 5.76 6.35 9.86
C PRO A 227 5.67 7.88 9.86
N GLN A 228 4.73 8.41 10.66
CA GLN A 228 4.55 9.86 10.82
C GLN A 228 5.74 10.56 11.47
N GLY A 229 5.88 11.86 11.15
CA GLY A 229 6.81 12.77 11.83
C GLY A 229 8.23 12.77 11.27
N ASP A 230 8.52 12.04 10.19
CA ASP A 230 9.82 12.03 9.53
C ASP A 230 9.73 12.69 8.14
N GLN A 231 9.61 14.01 8.14
CA GLN A 231 9.45 14.78 6.90
C GLN A 231 10.63 14.63 5.94
N VAL A 232 11.83 14.42 6.46
CA VAL A 232 13.04 14.21 5.62
C VAL A 232 12.92 12.90 4.86
N TRP A 233 12.47 11.83 5.52
CA TRP A 233 12.24 10.54 4.88
C TRP A 233 11.11 10.61 3.86
N LEU A 234 9.96 11.20 4.23
CA LEU A 234 8.83 11.36 3.32
C LEU A 234 9.21 12.18 2.07
N ASN A 235 9.95 13.27 2.22
CA ASN A 235 10.41 14.08 1.10
C ASN A 235 11.33 13.28 0.15
N TYR A 236 12.22 12.46 0.71
CA TYR A 236 13.08 11.59 -0.09
C TYR A 236 12.25 10.56 -0.89
N VAL A 237 11.30 9.90 -0.24
CA VAL A 237 10.40 8.93 -0.89
C VAL A 237 9.56 9.60 -1.98
N ASN A 238 9.03 10.80 -1.73
CA ASN A 238 8.28 11.58 -2.72
C ASN A 238 9.14 11.93 -3.93
N LEU A 239 10.33 12.45 -3.71
CA LEU A 239 11.27 12.77 -4.79
C LEU A 239 11.59 11.51 -5.62
N TRP A 240 11.78 10.37 -4.95
CA TRP A 240 12.04 9.11 -5.64
C TRP A 240 10.82 8.66 -6.48
N VAL A 241 9.60 8.74 -5.94
CA VAL A 241 8.36 8.42 -6.69
C VAL A 241 8.21 9.32 -7.92
N ASP A 242 8.45 10.62 -7.78
CA ASP A 242 8.39 11.56 -8.91
C ASP A 242 9.48 11.25 -9.94
N THR A 243 10.67 10.88 -9.48
CA THR A 243 11.79 10.51 -10.38
C THR A 243 11.45 9.28 -11.21
N ILE A 244 10.93 8.20 -10.61
CA ILE A 244 10.58 6.98 -11.35
C ILE A 244 9.39 7.17 -12.30
N LYS A 245 8.52 8.15 -12.03
CA LYS A 245 7.48 8.57 -12.98
C LYS A 245 8.10 9.25 -14.19
N LEU A 246 8.98 10.21 -13.96
CA LEU A 246 9.59 11.03 -15.00
C LEU A 246 10.57 10.28 -15.90
N ASP A 247 11.36 9.36 -15.33
CA ASP A 247 12.36 8.59 -16.07
C ASP A 247 11.79 7.30 -16.72
N GLY A 248 10.50 7.03 -16.53
CA GLY A 248 9.78 5.93 -17.15
C GLY A 248 9.89 4.58 -16.44
N ARG A 249 10.63 4.48 -15.34
CA ARG A 249 10.78 3.22 -14.58
C ARG A 249 9.44 2.72 -14.04
N LEU A 250 8.59 3.61 -13.54
CA LEU A 250 7.25 3.26 -13.09
C LEU A 250 6.41 2.70 -14.26
N ALA A 251 6.40 3.35 -15.41
CA ALA A 251 5.65 2.90 -16.58
C ALA A 251 6.15 1.53 -17.07
N ALA A 252 7.47 1.32 -17.11
CA ALA A 252 8.08 0.05 -17.50
C ALA A 252 7.73 -1.08 -16.50
N ALA A 253 7.82 -0.81 -15.20
CA ALA A 253 7.42 -1.78 -14.18
C ALA A 253 5.92 -2.11 -14.25
N ALA A 254 5.07 -1.11 -14.39
CA ALA A 254 3.62 -1.30 -14.54
C ALA A 254 3.27 -2.13 -15.79
N ALA A 255 3.94 -1.88 -16.91
CA ALA A 255 3.73 -2.65 -18.15
C ALA A 255 4.08 -4.13 -17.98
N ARG A 256 5.21 -4.46 -17.32
CA ARG A 256 5.62 -5.86 -17.05
C ARG A 256 4.55 -6.63 -16.26
N HIS A 257 3.85 -5.96 -15.35
CA HIS A 257 2.85 -6.57 -14.48
C HIS A 257 1.40 -6.34 -14.93
N GLY A 258 1.18 -5.75 -16.12
CA GLY A 258 -0.17 -5.49 -16.67
C GLY A 258 -0.92 -4.36 -15.96
N LEU A 259 -0.22 -3.47 -15.25
CA LEU A 259 -0.78 -2.39 -14.44
C LEU A 259 -0.74 -1.01 -15.12
N GLY A 260 -0.33 -0.94 -16.38
CA GLY A 260 -0.27 0.31 -17.16
C GLY A 260 -1.55 1.15 -17.06
N PRO A 261 -2.76 0.56 -17.18
CA PRO A 261 -4.02 1.31 -17.11
C PRO A 261 -4.30 2.04 -15.79
N ILE A 262 -3.61 1.69 -14.71
CA ILE A 262 -3.83 2.27 -13.38
C ILE A 262 -2.64 3.08 -12.87
N VAL A 263 -1.65 3.38 -13.70
CA VAL A 263 -0.54 4.29 -13.33
C VAL A 263 -1.10 5.68 -13.00
N ALA A 264 -0.70 6.23 -11.84
CA ALA A 264 -1.08 7.58 -11.43
C ALA A 264 -0.36 8.63 -12.30
N GLN A 265 -1.12 9.61 -12.77
CA GLN A 265 -0.61 10.76 -13.53
C GLN A 265 0.14 11.73 -12.61
#